data_ab96c90264fad00258174330f832406e
#
_entry.id   ab96c90264fad00258174330f832406e
#
_cell.length_a   1.000
_cell.length_b   1.000
_cell.length_c   1.000
_cell.angle_alpha   90.00
_cell.angle_beta   90.00
_cell.angle_gamma   90.00
#
_symmetry.space_group_name_H-M   'P 1'
#
loop_
_entity.id
_entity.type
_entity.pdbx_description
1 polymer ?
#
loop_
_entity_poly.entity_id
_entity_poly.type
_entity_poly.pdbx_seq_one_letter_code
_entity_poly.pdbx_strand_id
1 'polypeptide(L)'
;NWACVYCQVENLTRGGPPPIDLDMLERELEGFLEEALHGDFMRRDVPPEARRLMDVAFSGNGEPTSAPEFADAVACLSAVLERFNQKGKLMVRLITNGSLMHRPEVQLGIERLAELGGEVWFKIDRAEAAAVVEINGVPGQPEKMAKNLKICATWAPTWVQTCWFALDGVAPSATSRSAYCNLLRPLAGELAGVHLYGLA
;
A
#
# COMPACT_ATOMS: atom_id res chain seq x y z
N ASN A 1 2.56 -12.01 -4.48
CA ASN A 1 1.54 -12.97 -4.13
C ASN A 1 0.26 -12.88 -4.99
N TRP A 2 -0.18 -11.69 -5.42
CA TRP A 2 -1.20 -11.49 -6.42
C TRP A 2 -0.58 -11.36 -7.81
N ALA A 3 -1.36 -11.58 -8.87
CA ALA A 3 -0.92 -11.43 -10.26
C ALA A 3 -1.93 -10.56 -11.00
N CYS A 4 -2.02 -9.29 -10.57
CA CYS A 4 -2.96 -8.33 -11.16
C CYS A 4 -2.62 -8.09 -12.64
N VAL A 5 -3.64 -8.10 -13.51
CA VAL A 5 -3.47 -7.95 -14.96
C VAL A 5 -2.82 -6.62 -15.36
N TYR A 6 -2.90 -5.60 -14.53
CA TYR A 6 -2.30 -4.29 -14.72
C TYR A 6 -0.93 -4.12 -14.06
N CYS A 7 -0.37 -5.19 -13.47
CA CYS A 7 0.91 -5.12 -12.78
C CYS A 7 2.04 -4.85 -13.79
N GLN A 8 2.82 -3.80 -13.54
CA GLN A 8 3.97 -3.42 -14.36
C GLN A 8 5.31 -3.91 -13.80
N VAL A 9 5.26 -4.71 -12.72
CA VAL A 9 6.47 -5.29 -12.13
C VAL A 9 6.94 -6.43 -13.03
N GLU A 10 8.12 -6.24 -13.63
CA GLU A 10 8.73 -7.25 -14.49
C GLU A 10 9.13 -8.50 -13.68
N ASN A 11 8.95 -9.67 -14.28
CA ASN A 11 9.35 -10.96 -13.72
C ASN A 11 8.81 -11.24 -12.30
N LEU A 12 7.63 -10.69 -11.97
CA LEU A 12 7.00 -10.94 -10.67
C LEU A 12 6.71 -12.42 -10.49
N THR A 13 7.41 -13.06 -9.57
CA THR A 13 7.24 -14.47 -9.23
C THR A 13 6.30 -14.63 -8.03
N ARG A 14 5.54 -15.74 -8.01
CA ARG A 14 4.78 -16.13 -6.81
C ARG A 14 5.72 -16.89 -5.86
N GLY A 15 5.73 -16.50 -4.61
CA GLY A 15 6.56 -17.12 -3.58
C GLY A 15 6.68 -16.25 -2.35
N GLY A 16 7.55 -16.65 -1.42
CA GLY A 16 7.95 -15.81 -0.30
C GLY A 16 8.88 -14.69 -0.80
N PRO A 17 8.84 -13.51 -0.19
CA PRO A 17 9.80 -12.45 -0.48
C PRO A 17 11.21 -12.88 -0.04
N PRO A 18 12.28 -12.32 -0.63
CA PRO A 18 13.60 -12.42 -0.03
C PRO A 18 13.59 -11.74 1.36
N PRO A 19 14.47 -12.15 2.29
CA PRO A 19 14.65 -11.45 3.55
C PRO A 19 15.00 -9.97 3.32
N ILE A 20 14.48 -9.08 4.17
CA ILE A 20 14.86 -7.67 4.16
C ILE A 20 16.17 -7.52 4.95
N ASP A 21 17.21 -7.01 4.29
CA ASP A 21 18.43 -6.55 4.96
C ASP A 21 18.16 -5.17 5.58
N LEU A 22 17.89 -5.17 6.90
CA LEU A 22 17.55 -3.95 7.62
C LEU A 22 18.70 -2.94 7.68
N ASP A 23 19.94 -3.42 7.74
CA ASP A 23 21.13 -2.53 7.73
C ASP A 23 21.29 -1.86 6.36
N MET A 24 21.00 -2.58 5.29
CA MET A 24 21.00 -2.02 3.94
C MET A 24 19.85 -1.02 3.77
N LEU A 25 18.65 -1.37 4.21
CA LEU A 25 17.47 -0.48 4.19
C LEU A 25 17.77 0.84 4.91
N GLU A 26 18.36 0.77 6.11
CA GLU A 26 18.72 1.95 6.89
C GLU A 26 19.71 2.86 6.13
N ARG A 27 20.81 2.28 5.63
CA ARG A 27 21.85 3.04 4.89
C ARG A 27 21.31 3.68 3.61
N GLU A 28 20.50 2.95 2.83
CA GLU A 28 19.92 3.48 1.59
C GLU A 28 18.91 4.59 1.86
N LEU A 29 18.08 4.43 2.88
CA LEU A 29 17.09 5.44 3.28
C LEU A 29 17.78 6.71 3.80
N GLU A 30 18.82 6.56 4.65
CA GLU A 30 19.63 7.69 5.13
C GLU A 30 20.33 8.42 3.96
N GLY A 31 20.98 7.66 3.09
CA GLY A 31 21.66 8.25 1.92
C GLY A 31 20.70 9.01 1.00
N PHE A 32 19.49 8.46 0.77
CA PHE A 32 18.48 9.14 -0.03
C PHE A 32 17.93 10.40 0.66
N LEU A 33 17.62 10.33 1.95
CA LEU A 33 17.11 11.49 2.69
C LEU A 33 18.17 12.60 2.80
N GLU A 34 19.44 12.27 3.00
CA GLU A 34 20.53 13.25 3.00
C GLU A 34 20.61 13.97 1.65
N GLU A 35 20.58 13.22 0.55
CA GLU A 35 20.66 13.80 -0.78
C GLU A 35 19.39 14.58 -1.16
N ALA A 36 18.21 14.12 -0.75
CA ALA A 36 16.94 14.77 -1.05
C ALA A 36 16.70 16.05 -0.21
N LEU A 37 17.12 16.07 1.05
CA LEU A 37 16.86 17.18 1.97
C LEU A 37 18.00 18.20 2.00
N HIS A 38 19.25 17.77 1.88
CA HIS A 38 20.44 18.59 2.07
C HIS A 38 21.34 18.68 0.83
N GLY A 39 21.25 17.70 -0.08
CA GLY A 39 21.99 17.66 -1.34
C GLY A 39 21.33 18.44 -2.47
N ASP A 40 21.64 18.06 -3.70
CA ASP A 40 21.11 18.73 -4.90
C ASP A 40 20.10 17.90 -5.72
N PHE A 41 19.74 16.72 -5.25
CA PHE A 41 18.80 15.81 -5.92
C PHE A 41 17.51 16.52 -6.36
N MET A 42 16.85 17.24 -5.43
CA MET A 42 15.61 17.93 -5.74
C MET A 42 15.77 19.01 -6.83
N ARG A 43 16.95 19.65 -6.89
CA ARG A 43 17.21 20.67 -7.90
C ARG A 43 17.59 20.08 -9.24
N ARG A 44 18.35 18.99 -9.24
CA ARG A 44 18.89 18.33 -10.43
C ARG A 44 17.86 17.46 -11.13
N ASP A 45 17.11 16.65 -10.37
CA ASP A 45 16.33 15.54 -10.90
C ASP A 45 14.79 15.75 -10.79
N VAL A 46 14.34 16.80 -10.08
CA VAL A 46 12.91 17.03 -9.84
C VAL A 46 12.46 18.36 -10.47
N PRO A 47 11.36 18.38 -11.26
CA PRO A 47 10.78 19.60 -11.79
C PRO A 47 10.45 20.61 -10.69
N PRO A 48 10.63 21.94 -10.91
CA PRO A 48 10.48 22.96 -9.88
C PRO A 48 9.17 22.89 -9.09
N GLU A 49 8.06 22.59 -9.76
CA GLU A 49 6.72 22.50 -9.18
C GLU A 49 6.52 21.27 -8.28
N ALA A 50 7.38 20.27 -8.40
CA ALA A 50 7.30 18.99 -7.65
C ALA A 50 8.40 18.85 -6.58
N ARG A 51 9.25 19.88 -6.37
CA ARG A 51 10.41 19.82 -5.47
C ARG A 51 10.05 19.80 -3.99
N ARG A 52 9.32 18.80 -3.59
CA ARG A 52 9.03 18.52 -2.17
C ARG A 52 8.88 17.02 -1.93
N LEU A 53 9.44 16.56 -0.84
CA LEU A 53 9.22 15.21 -0.36
C LEU A 53 7.85 15.17 0.34
N MET A 54 6.96 14.30 -0.11
CA MET A 54 5.57 14.23 0.38
C MET A 54 5.36 13.09 1.36
N ASP A 55 5.90 11.94 1.02
CA ASP A 55 5.68 10.70 1.77
C ASP A 55 6.83 9.70 1.60
N VAL A 56 6.79 8.69 2.45
CA VAL A 56 7.58 7.45 2.33
C VAL A 56 6.61 6.29 2.34
N ALA A 57 6.64 5.45 1.32
CA ALA A 57 5.67 4.38 1.15
C ALA A 57 6.30 2.99 1.17
N PHE A 58 5.76 2.10 1.99
CA PHE A 58 5.93 0.66 1.85
C PHE A 58 5.06 0.19 0.69
N SER A 59 5.66 0.01 -0.46
CA SER A 59 4.99 -0.41 -1.70
C SER A 59 5.98 -1.20 -2.56
N GLY A 60 5.60 -1.58 -3.76
CA GLY A 60 6.55 -1.99 -4.78
C GLY A 60 6.40 -3.42 -5.26
N ASN A 61 7.53 -4.11 -5.45
CA ASN A 61 7.65 -5.36 -6.20
C ASN A 61 7.07 -6.57 -5.46
N GLY A 62 5.81 -6.48 -5.06
CA GLY A 62 5.09 -7.53 -4.33
C GLY A 62 4.17 -6.97 -3.26
N GLU A 63 3.94 -7.75 -2.22
CA GLU A 63 3.13 -7.39 -1.06
C GLU A 63 4.04 -7.10 0.14
N PRO A 64 4.15 -5.84 0.61
CA PRO A 64 5.07 -5.48 1.69
C PRO A 64 4.85 -6.28 2.97
N THR A 65 3.59 -6.57 3.32
CA THR A 65 3.26 -7.32 4.54
C THR A 65 3.59 -8.81 4.45
N SER A 66 4.09 -9.29 3.30
CA SER A 66 4.54 -10.67 3.16
C SER A 66 5.94 -10.91 3.74
N ALA A 67 6.75 -9.86 3.89
CA ALA A 67 8.07 -9.94 4.52
C ALA A 67 7.94 -10.16 6.04
N PRO A 68 8.61 -11.17 6.60
CA PRO A 68 8.61 -11.37 8.05
C PRO A 68 9.14 -10.16 8.83
N GLU A 69 10.08 -9.43 8.26
CA GLU A 69 10.73 -8.24 8.83
C GLU A 69 9.90 -6.95 8.68
N PHE A 70 8.65 -7.01 8.17
CA PHE A 70 7.84 -5.81 7.90
C PHE A 70 7.74 -4.88 9.12
N ALA A 71 7.45 -5.41 10.30
CA ALA A 71 7.34 -4.61 11.51
C ALA A 71 8.67 -3.95 11.93
N ASP A 72 9.79 -4.61 11.67
CA ASP A 72 11.13 -4.10 11.97
C ASP A 72 11.58 -3.09 10.92
N ALA A 73 11.17 -3.25 9.67
CA ALA A 73 11.38 -2.24 8.63
C ALA A 73 10.61 -0.93 8.95
N VAL A 74 9.40 -1.01 9.51
CA VAL A 74 8.67 0.18 9.99
C VAL A 74 9.40 0.84 11.17
N ALA A 75 9.97 0.04 12.09
CA ALA A 75 10.77 0.58 13.20
C ALA A 75 12.06 1.24 12.72
N CYS A 76 12.76 0.64 11.75
CA CYS A 76 13.92 1.21 11.09
C CYS A 76 13.57 2.58 10.44
N LEU A 77 12.50 2.64 9.65
CA LEU A 77 12.02 3.89 9.07
C LEU A 77 11.75 4.95 10.15
N SER A 78 11.10 4.58 11.26
CA SER A 78 10.82 5.50 12.36
C SER A 78 12.10 6.14 12.90
N ALA A 79 13.13 5.32 13.16
CA ALA A 79 14.41 5.78 13.68
C ALA A 79 15.13 6.71 12.70
N VAL A 80 15.11 6.39 11.41
CA VAL A 80 15.70 7.25 10.37
C VAL A 80 14.96 8.57 10.27
N LEU A 81 13.62 8.56 10.21
CA LEU A 81 12.83 9.80 10.15
C LEU A 81 13.06 10.70 11.37
N GLU A 82 13.30 10.12 12.54
CA GLU A 82 13.63 10.89 13.75
C GLU A 82 15.00 11.57 13.63
N ARG A 83 16.04 10.85 13.17
CA ARG A 83 17.39 11.40 12.93
C ARG A 83 17.40 12.57 11.95
N PHE A 84 16.58 12.49 10.90
CA PHE A 84 16.42 13.56 9.90
C PHE A 84 15.40 14.63 10.27
N ASN A 85 14.82 14.57 11.49
CA ASN A 85 13.76 15.49 11.92
C ASN A 85 12.57 15.54 10.94
N GLN A 86 12.22 14.40 10.35
CA GLN A 86 11.10 14.24 9.40
C GLN A 86 9.91 13.48 9.99
N LYS A 87 10.04 12.91 11.19
CA LYS A 87 8.94 12.25 11.90
C LYS A 87 7.78 13.22 12.11
N GLY A 88 6.58 12.84 11.66
CA GLY A 88 5.38 13.69 11.68
C GLY A 88 5.34 14.80 10.63
N LYS A 89 6.37 14.94 9.78
CA LYS A 89 6.39 15.87 8.64
C LYS A 89 6.16 15.16 7.33
N LEU A 90 6.76 13.99 7.15
CA LEU A 90 6.51 13.11 6.01
C LEU A 90 5.40 12.13 6.38
N MET A 91 4.44 11.97 5.47
CA MET A 91 3.41 10.95 5.58
C MET A 91 4.05 9.58 5.37
N VAL A 92 3.74 8.62 6.24
CA VAL A 92 4.16 7.22 6.06
C VAL A 92 2.97 6.44 5.51
N ARG A 93 3.18 5.69 4.42
CA ARG A 93 2.11 4.93 3.76
C ARG A 93 2.45 3.46 3.64
N LEU A 94 1.44 2.62 3.80
CA LEU A 94 1.49 1.22 3.41
C LEU A 94 0.49 0.99 2.28
N ILE A 95 0.96 0.49 1.14
CA ILE A 95 0.09 0.02 0.06
C ILE A 95 0.06 -1.50 0.12
N THR A 96 -1.10 -2.08 0.44
CA THR A 96 -1.25 -3.52 0.68
C THR A 96 -2.50 -4.09 0.01
N ASN A 97 -2.45 -5.33 -0.42
CA ASN A 97 -3.63 -6.08 -0.85
C ASN A 97 -4.45 -6.66 0.33
N GLY A 98 -3.98 -6.47 1.56
CA GLY A 98 -4.68 -6.84 2.78
C GLY A 98 -4.87 -8.35 3.02
N SER A 99 -4.22 -9.21 2.25
CA SER A 99 -4.42 -10.66 2.36
C SER A 99 -3.89 -11.27 3.66
N LEU A 100 -2.98 -10.57 4.35
CA LEU A 100 -2.22 -11.08 5.50
C LEU A 100 -2.59 -10.42 6.84
N MET A 101 -3.73 -9.74 6.93
CA MET A 101 -4.20 -9.06 8.15
C MET A 101 -4.43 -10.00 9.36
N HIS A 102 -4.38 -11.31 9.15
CA HIS A 102 -4.47 -12.30 10.23
C HIS A 102 -3.14 -12.57 10.93
N ARG A 103 -2.04 -11.99 10.46
CA ARG A 103 -0.70 -12.23 11.01
C ARG A 103 -0.36 -11.21 12.09
N PRO A 104 0.10 -11.63 13.29
CA PRO A 104 0.45 -10.71 14.37
C PRO A 104 1.56 -9.71 14.00
N GLU A 105 2.55 -10.15 13.23
CA GLU A 105 3.63 -9.27 12.77
C GLU A 105 3.14 -8.18 11.81
N VAL A 106 2.09 -8.45 11.02
CA VAL A 106 1.45 -7.46 10.15
C VAL A 106 0.68 -6.43 10.99
N GLN A 107 -0.08 -6.89 11.99
CA GLN A 107 -0.75 -6.02 12.93
C GLN A 107 0.24 -5.08 13.61
N LEU A 108 1.30 -5.63 14.21
CA LEU A 108 2.35 -4.86 14.87
C LEU A 108 2.96 -3.81 13.96
N GLY A 109 3.27 -4.17 12.70
CA GLY A 109 3.83 -3.23 11.73
C GLY A 109 2.87 -2.10 11.37
N ILE A 110 1.56 -2.39 11.21
CA ILE A 110 0.54 -1.38 10.91
C ILE A 110 0.30 -0.46 12.13
N GLU A 111 0.26 -1.00 13.35
CA GLU A 111 0.13 -0.21 14.58
C GLU A 111 1.33 0.74 14.75
N ARG A 112 2.57 0.27 14.54
CA ARG A 112 3.77 1.12 14.53
C ARG A 112 3.71 2.21 13.45
N LEU A 113 3.20 1.88 12.27
CA LEU A 113 3.01 2.85 11.19
C LEU A 113 1.99 3.93 11.60
N ALA A 114 0.90 3.56 12.26
CA ALA A 114 -0.09 4.50 12.78
C ALA A 114 0.49 5.44 13.85
N GLU A 115 1.39 4.96 14.73
CA GLU A 115 2.11 5.77 15.70
C GLU A 115 3.00 6.84 15.04
N LEU A 116 3.40 6.65 13.80
CA LEU A 116 4.10 7.65 12.98
C LEU A 116 3.16 8.68 12.32
N GLY A 117 1.85 8.60 12.58
CA GLY A 117 0.85 9.36 11.84
C GLY A 117 0.61 8.84 10.43
N GLY A 118 0.98 7.58 10.18
CA GLY A 118 0.86 6.96 8.86
C GLY A 118 -0.54 6.45 8.55
N GLU A 119 -0.75 6.07 7.29
CA GLU A 119 -2.02 5.59 6.75
C GLU A 119 -1.84 4.34 5.88
N VAL A 120 -2.88 3.54 5.76
CA VAL A 120 -2.90 2.34 4.91
C VAL A 120 -3.75 2.59 3.67
N TRP A 121 -3.22 2.26 2.50
CA TRP A 121 -3.93 2.19 1.23
C TRP A 121 -4.20 0.72 0.91
N PHE A 122 -5.41 0.30 1.25
CA PHE A 122 -5.87 -1.08 1.13
C PHE A 122 -6.47 -1.33 -0.25
N LYS A 123 -5.88 -2.23 -1.03
CA LYS A 123 -6.31 -2.47 -2.43
C LYS A 123 -7.57 -3.33 -2.50
N ILE A 124 -8.60 -2.75 -3.12
CA ILE A 124 -9.81 -3.47 -3.54
C ILE A 124 -10.19 -2.97 -4.94
N ASP A 125 -9.89 -3.74 -5.96
CA ASP A 125 -10.18 -3.35 -7.35
C ASP A 125 -11.57 -3.82 -7.81
N ARG A 126 -12.03 -4.97 -7.32
CA ARG A 126 -13.33 -5.58 -7.63
C ARG A 126 -13.91 -6.23 -6.37
N ALA A 127 -15.24 -6.42 -6.37
CA ALA A 127 -15.97 -7.02 -5.25
C ALA A 127 -16.67 -8.33 -5.62
N GLU A 128 -16.82 -8.65 -6.92
CA GLU A 128 -17.39 -9.91 -7.37
C GLU A 128 -16.28 -10.97 -7.44
N ALA A 129 -16.54 -12.18 -6.92
CA ALA A 129 -15.54 -13.25 -6.86
C ALA A 129 -14.89 -13.54 -8.22
N ALA A 130 -15.69 -13.61 -9.29
CA ALA A 130 -15.19 -13.84 -10.64
C ALA A 130 -14.29 -12.69 -11.15
N ALA A 131 -14.70 -11.45 -10.88
CA ALA A 131 -13.92 -10.28 -11.29
C ALA A 131 -12.61 -10.13 -10.49
N VAL A 132 -12.56 -10.55 -9.23
CA VAL A 132 -11.31 -10.62 -8.45
C VAL A 132 -10.36 -11.65 -9.06
N VAL A 133 -10.88 -12.81 -9.50
CA VAL A 133 -10.05 -13.81 -10.20
C VAL A 133 -9.50 -13.23 -11.49
N GLU A 134 -10.34 -12.58 -12.29
CA GLU A 134 -9.96 -12.00 -13.58
C GLU A 134 -8.91 -10.88 -13.43
N ILE A 135 -9.11 -9.94 -12.51
CA ILE A 135 -8.27 -8.75 -12.38
C ILE A 135 -7.04 -8.99 -11.49
N ASN A 136 -7.19 -9.71 -10.39
CA ASN A 136 -6.14 -9.85 -9.38
C ASN A 136 -5.45 -11.23 -9.41
N GLY A 137 -5.94 -12.19 -10.20
CA GLY A 137 -5.35 -13.51 -10.37
C GLY A 137 -5.36 -14.38 -9.12
N VAL A 138 -6.29 -14.14 -8.19
CA VAL A 138 -6.44 -14.87 -6.93
C VAL A 138 -7.89 -15.26 -6.68
N PRO A 139 -8.17 -16.28 -5.86
CA PRO A 139 -9.54 -16.64 -5.51
C PRO A 139 -10.30 -15.44 -4.92
N GLY A 140 -11.43 -15.11 -5.51
CA GLY A 140 -12.28 -14.02 -5.04
C GLY A 140 -12.99 -14.40 -3.75
N GLN A 141 -12.75 -13.66 -2.68
CA GLN A 141 -13.35 -13.86 -1.36
C GLN A 141 -13.79 -12.50 -0.80
N PRO A 142 -14.89 -11.90 -1.34
CA PRO A 142 -15.33 -10.55 -0.97
C PRO A 142 -15.56 -10.37 0.53
N GLU A 143 -16.15 -11.36 1.20
CA GLU A 143 -16.42 -11.32 2.64
C GLU A 143 -15.12 -11.27 3.45
N LYS A 144 -14.10 -12.03 3.05
CA LYS A 144 -12.77 -12.00 3.68
C LYS A 144 -12.07 -10.68 3.42
N MET A 145 -12.21 -10.12 2.22
CA MET A 145 -11.65 -8.80 1.88
C MET A 145 -12.29 -7.72 2.78
N ALA A 146 -13.62 -7.70 2.91
CA ALA A 146 -14.32 -6.77 3.78
C ALA A 146 -13.93 -6.93 5.25
N LYS A 147 -13.82 -8.20 5.73
CA LYS A 147 -13.36 -8.50 7.09
C LYS A 147 -11.95 -7.98 7.34
N ASN A 148 -11.02 -8.23 6.42
CA ASN A 148 -9.64 -7.78 6.55
C ASN A 148 -9.54 -6.26 6.48
N LEU A 149 -10.30 -5.61 5.60
CA LEU A 149 -10.38 -4.14 5.52
C LEU A 149 -10.87 -3.54 6.85
N LYS A 150 -11.94 -4.12 7.42
CA LYS A 150 -12.47 -3.69 8.72
C LYS A 150 -11.43 -3.82 9.82
N ILE A 151 -10.73 -4.96 9.89
CA ILE A 151 -9.67 -5.20 10.87
C ILE A 151 -8.56 -4.15 10.70
N CYS A 152 -8.08 -3.93 9.46
CA CYS A 152 -7.05 -2.94 9.17
C CYS A 152 -7.45 -1.53 9.64
N ALA A 153 -8.69 -1.13 9.39
CA ALA A 153 -9.22 0.18 9.80
C ALA A 153 -9.28 0.37 11.33
N THR A 154 -9.20 -0.71 12.12
CA THR A 154 -9.06 -0.59 13.59
C THR A 154 -7.63 -0.29 14.05
N TRP A 155 -6.63 -0.53 13.19
CA TRP A 155 -5.22 -0.35 13.53
C TRP A 155 -4.64 0.98 13.05
N ALA A 156 -5.09 1.47 11.89
CA ALA A 156 -4.60 2.71 11.29
C ALA A 156 -5.67 3.39 10.42
N PRO A 157 -5.57 4.71 10.18
CA PRO A 157 -6.36 5.37 9.14
C PRO A 157 -6.23 4.63 7.82
N THR A 158 -7.36 4.15 7.28
CA THR A 158 -7.34 3.24 6.12
C THR A 158 -8.17 3.82 4.97
N TRP A 159 -7.52 3.98 3.82
CA TRP A 159 -8.11 4.33 2.54
C TRP A 159 -8.27 3.07 1.69
N VAL A 160 -9.36 2.97 0.95
CA VAL A 160 -9.45 1.95 -0.10
C VAL A 160 -8.80 2.51 -1.36
N GLN A 161 -7.82 1.79 -1.91
CA GLN A 161 -7.20 2.13 -3.18
C GLN A 161 -7.73 1.20 -4.28
N THR A 162 -8.32 1.78 -5.33
CA THR A 162 -9.01 1.03 -6.38
C THR A 162 -8.50 1.44 -7.76
N CYS A 163 -8.00 0.49 -8.54
CA CYS A 163 -7.77 0.64 -9.96
C CYS A 163 -9.03 0.26 -10.75
N TRP A 164 -9.69 1.27 -11.35
CA TRP A 164 -10.94 1.10 -12.07
C TRP A 164 -10.74 1.39 -13.56
N PHE A 165 -10.73 0.36 -14.38
CA PHE A 165 -10.39 0.46 -15.79
C PHE A 165 -11.23 -0.52 -16.65
N ALA A 166 -11.23 -0.28 -17.94
CA ALA A 166 -11.78 -1.20 -18.94
C ALA A 166 -10.75 -2.28 -19.28
N LEU A 167 -11.12 -3.55 -19.16
CA LEU A 167 -10.30 -4.68 -19.61
C LEU A 167 -10.72 -5.02 -21.04
N ASP A 168 -9.75 -5.09 -21.95
CA ASP A 168 -9.98 -5.35 -23.38
C ASP A 168 -11.10 -4.47 -24.00
N GLY A 169 -11.16 -3.21 -23.58
CA GLY A 169 -12.15 -2.24 -24.03
C GLY A 169 -13.52 -2.38 -23.35
N VAL A 170 -13.71 -3.34 -22.44
CA VAL A 170 -14.96 -3.56 -21.73
C VAL A 170 -14.90 -2.91 -20.35
N ALA A 171 -15.72 -1.87 -20.15
CA ALA A 171 -15.82 -1.18 -18.85
C ALA A 171 -16.52 -2.07 -17.80
N PRO A 172 -16.19 -1.92 -16.51
CA PRO A 172 -16.90 -2.61 -15.44
C PRO A 172 -18.40 -2.33 -15.49
N SER A 173 -19.19 -3.39 -15.35
CA SER A 173 -20.66 -3.34 -15.48
C SER A 173 -21.33 -2.54 -14.35
N ALA A 174 -22.62 -2.22 -14.53
CA ALA A 174 -23.44 -1.65 -13.46
C ALA A 174 -23.54 -2.60 -12.25
N THR A 175 -23.55 -3.91 -12.49
CA THR A 175 -23.53 -4.94 -11.43
C THR A 175 -22.24 -4.89 -10.65
N SER A 176 -21.08 -4.79 -11.33
CA SER A 176 -19.76 -4.67 -10.69
C SER A 176 -19.66 -3.41 -9.84
N ARG A 177 -20.18 -2.26 -10.33
CA ARG A 177 -20.24 -1.04 -9.53
C ARG A 177 -21.11 -1.21 -8.28
N SER A 178 -22.28 -1.84 -8.45
CA SER A 178 -23.20 -2.08 -7.32
C SER A 178 -22.57 -3.02 -6.29
N ALA A 179 -21.93 -4.09 -6.72
CA ALA A 179 -21.22 -5.04 -5.84
C ALA A 179 -20.11 -4.33 -5.05
N TYR A 180 -19.30 -3.51 -5.72
CA TYR A 180 -18.25 -2.71 -5.09
C TYR A 180 -18.82 -1.74 -4.04
N CYS A 181 -19.85 -0.98 -4.38
CA CYS A 181 -20.50 -0.07 -3.44
C CYS A 181 -21.14 -0.81 -2.25
N ASN A 182 -21.75 -1.97 -2.50
CA ASN A 182 -22.36 -2.77 -1.44
C ASN A 182 -21.34 -3.38 -0.48
N LEU A 183 -20.14 -3.71 -0.97
CA LEU A 183 -19.04 -4.19 -0.13
C LEU A 183 -18.53 -3.09 0.80
N LEU A 184 -18.38 -1.86 0.31
CA LEU A 184 -17.79 -0.76 1.07
C LEU A 184 -18.78 0.03 1.93
N ARG A 185 -20.06 0.12 1.54
CA ARG A 185 -21.08 0.92 2.24
C ARG A 185 -21.18 0.62 3.74
N PRO A 186 -21.16 -0.65 4.21
CA PRO A 186 -21.22 -0.95 5.64
C PRO A 186 -20.01 -0.44 6.43
N LEU A 187 -18.88 -0.18 5.75
CA LEU A 187 -17.61 0.23 6.35
C LEU A 187 -17.34 1.73 6.17
N ALA A 188 -18.21 2.46 5.46
CA ALA A 188 -17.95 3.85 5.06
C ALA A 188 -17.63 4.80 6.23
N GLY A 189 -18.20 4.55 7.42
CA GLY A 189 -17.92 5.34 8.63
C GLY A 189 -16.61 4.97 9.35
N GLU A 190 -15.96 3.85 8.96
CA GLU A 190 -14.72 3.36 9.54
C GLU A 190 -13.51 3.67 8.66
N LEU A 191 -13.74 4.08 7.40
CA LEU A 191 -12.71 4.34 6.40
C LEU A 191 -12.38 5.84 6.29
N ALA A 192 -11.13 6.16 6.03
CA ALA A 192 -10.70 7.52 5.73
C ALA A 192 -11.22 8.01 4.36
N GLY A 193 -11.43 7.08 3.42
CA GLY A 193 -12.01 7.37 2.11
C GLY A 193 -11.64 6.34 1.04
N VAL A 194 -11.83 6.73 -0.23
CA VAL A 194 -11.52 5.89 -1.40
C VAL A 194 -10.69 6.68 -2.39
N HIS A 195 -9.55 6.13 -2.78
CA HIS A 195 -8.75 6.58 -3.92
C HIS A 195 -9.14 5.77 -5.15
N LEU A 196 -9.80 6.42 -6.10
CA LEU A 196 -10.18 5.81 -7.37
C LEU A 196 -9.30 6.36 -8.49
N TYR A 197 -8.65 5.48 -9.24
CA TYR A 197 -7.81 5.84 -10.39
C TYR A 197 -8.01 4.86 -11.53
N GLY A 198 -7.69 5.30 -12.75
CA GLY A 198 -7.71 4.49 -13.97
C GLY A 198 -6.31 4.14 -14.44
N LEU A 199 -6.24 3.29 -15.47
CA LEU A 199 -5.04 3.12 -16.29
C LEU A 199 -5.05 4.18 -17.39
N ALA A 200 -3.88 4.79 -17.65
CA ALA A 200 -3.67 5.73 -18.75
C ALA A 200 -3.47 4.98 -20.07
#